data_ead26bff7189db4f244123bad9e75f66
#
_entry.id   ead26bff7189db4f244123bad9e75f66
#
_cell.length_a   1.000
_cell.length_b   1.000
_cell.length_c   1.000
_cell.angle_alpha   90.00
_cell.angle_beta   90.00
_cell.angle_gamma   90.00
#
_symmetry.space_group_name_H-M   'P 1'
#
loop_
_entity.id
_entity.type
_entity.pdbx_description
1 polymer ?
#
loop_
_entity_poly.entity_id
_entity_poly.type
_entity_poly.pdbx_seq_one_letter_code
_entity_poly.pdbx_strand_id
1 'polypeptide(L)'
;MSTNPSSDSRKRFLLIRTDRVGDTILTFPAVTALRNNYPEAFISFLAQPYTVPLVEQYAGIDLLLSYEPEGRHKGWKGLLKLSRELQELNFDTALLFYPRLELAFALVKAKIPLRIGTGYRWYSFLLTKRIYEHRKECKKHEAEYNLSLLESLMPDKITQPHYEFKQWTPEPWWDDFQTELKSKDYVILHSGCGASAPNLNEEQYKLIIRLLLEKTDWTVLLTGVSGEENVVNTLAADFPEERVKKAVGRFSLAELFTVIRNASLLITSSTGPLHLANAAGTPLLGFFCPAKPHTPTRWGPYDQQQWVVTPNLDWPEICELKNCPHGGCLNQLSDDEITEILCTQRLKTIHK
;
A
#
# COMPACT_ATOMS: atom_id res chain seq x y z
N MET A 1 -0.75 33.80 32.43
CA MET A 1 -0.02 34.32 31.25
C MET A 1 -0.54 33.62 30.03
N SER A 2 -1.34 34.32 29.26
CA SER A 2 -1.96 33.83 28.05
C SER A 2 -0.91 33.80 26.93
N THR A 3 -0.44 32.63 26.54
CA THR A 3 0.40 32.49 25.35
C THR A 3 -0.48 32.61 24.14
N ASN A 4 -0.34 33.69 23.44
CA ASN A 4 -0.99 34.00 22.18
C ASN A 4 -0.50 33.01 21.11
N PRO A 5 -1.35 32.19 20.43
CA PRO A 5 -0.91 31.25 19.39
C PRO A 5 -0.88 31.94 18.03
N SER A 6 -0.10 33.02 17.90
CA SER A 6 -0.02 33.76 16.64
C SER A 6 1.42 34.12 16.32
N SER A 7 2.15 33.24 15.63
CA SER A 7 3.17 33.51 14.61
C SER A 7 3.92 32.27 14.13
N ASP A 8 3.29 31.10 14.08
CA ASP A 8 3.90 30.00 13.32
C ASP A 8 3.72 30.29 11.82
N SER A 9 4.72 30.92 11.20
CA SER A 9 4.74 31.27 9.77
C SER A 9 4.96 30.05 8.87
N ARG A 10 5.04 28.85 9.45
CA ARG A 10 5.26 27.61 8.71
C ARG A 10 4.05 27.25 7.86
N LYS A 11 4.28 26.81 6.62
CA LYS A 11 3.22 26.23 5.78
C LYS A 11 2.64 25.00 6.44
N ARG A 12 1.32 24.85 6.39
CA ARG A 12 0.58 23.75 7.03
C ARG A 12 -0.15 22.94 5.96
N PHE A 13 0.30 21.71 5.74
CA PHE A 13 -0.24 20.79 4.73
C PHE A 13 -1.08 19.70 5.40
N LEU A 14 -2.21 19.38 4.78
CA LEU A 14 -3.05 18.23 5.12
C LEU A 14 -3.10 17.28 3.91
N LEU A 15 -2.52 16.09 4.05
CA LEU A 15 -2.64 15.01 3.08
C LEU A 15 -3.79 14.09 3.51
N ILE A 16 -4.66 13.72 2.57
CA ILE A 16 -5.85 12.94 2.86
C ILE A 16 -5.89 11.70 2.00
N ARG A 17 -5.70 10.53 2.64
CA ARG A 17 -5.85 9.22 2.01
C ARG A 17 -6.61 8.28 2.95
N THR A 18 -7.83 7.95 2.59
CA THR A 18 -8.78 7.26 3.48
C THR A 18 -9.39 6.02 2.81
N ASP A 19 -8.61 5.31 2.02
CA ASP A 19 -9.00 4.07 1.35
C ASP A 19 -8.09 2.90 1.79
N ARG A 20 -7.53 2.12 0.87
CA ARG A 20 -6.83 0.87 1.17
C ARG A 20 -5.36 1.11 1.55
N VAL A 21 -4.74 0.10 2.19
CA VAL A 21 -3.34 0.14 2.64
C VAL A 21 -2.35 0.38 1.49
N GLY A 22 -2.51 -0.32 0.37
CA GLY A 22 -1.65 -0.11 -0.81
C GLY A 22 -1.70 1.32 -1.32
N ASP A 23 -2.89 1.88 -1.42
CA ASP A 23 -3.10 3.27 -1.81
C ASP A 23 -2.48 4.26 -0.82
N THR A 24 -2.55 3.96 0.48
CA THR A 24 -1.93 4.77 1.53
C THR A 24 -0.42 4.81 1.37
N ILE A 25 0.22 3.64 1.16
CA ILE A 25 1.66 3.54 0.93
C ILE A 25 2.08 4.31 -0.33
N LEU A 26 1.33 4.14 -1.42
CA LEU A 26 1.61 4.84 -2.68
C LEU A 26 1.37 6.36 -2.61
N THR A 27 0.89 6.86 -1.46
CA THR A 27 0.80 8.30 -1.18
C THR A 27 2.01 8.81 -0.37
N PHE A 28 2.76 7.95 0.31
CA PHE A 28 3.91 8.36 1.13
C PHE A 28 5.00 9.12 0.37
N PRO A 29 5.32 8.82 -0.90
CA PRO A 29 6.26 9.65 -1.67
C PRO A 29 5.85 11.12 -1.75
N ALA A 30 4.56 11.44 -1.68
CA ALA A 30 4.10 12.82 -1.63
C ALA A 30 4.45 13.51 -0.30
N VAL A 31 4.48 12.78 0.82
CA VAL A 31 4.97 13.29 2.12
C VAL A 31 6.46 13.61 2.03
N THR A 32 7.26 12.66 1.53
CA THR A 32 8.72 12.85 1.37
C THR A 32 9.01 14.03 0.43
N ALA A 33 8.32 14.13 -0.70
CA ALA A 33 8.48 15.24 -1.63
C ALA A 33 8.14 16.59 -0.98
N LEU A 34 7.06 16.66 -0.19
CA LEU A 34 6.71 17.88 0.55
C LEU A 34 7.76 18.21 1.61
N ARG A 35 8.20 17.25 2.40
CA ARG A 35 9.21 17.47 3.44
C ARG A 35 10.53 17.98 2.86
N ASN A 36 10.98 17.40 1.73
CA ASN A 36 12.21 17.81 1.07
C ASN A 36 12.13 19.22 0.48
N ASN A 37 10.95 19.65 -0.02
CA ASN A 37 10.76 20.98 -0.58
C ASN A 37 10.38 22.05 0.45
N TYR A 38 9.79 21.63 1.57
CA TYR A 38 9.35 22.49 2.67
C TYR A 38 9.80 21.90 4.01
N PRO A 39 11.11 21.95 4.35
CA PRO A 39 11.66 21.30 5.54
C PRO A 39 10.97 21.70 6.85
N GLU A 40 10.61 22.99 6.97
CA GLU A 40 9.97 23.56 8.15
C GLU A 40 8.44 23.48 8.17
N ALA A 41 7.82 22.91 7.12
CA ALA A 41 6.37 22.83 7.05
C ALA A 41 5.80 21.90 8.13
N PHE A 42 4.57 22.19 8.57
CA PHE A 42 3.78 21.29 9.39
C PHE A 42 2.95 20.39 8.49
N ILE A 43 3.29 19.11 8.45
CA ILE A 43 2.66 18.12 7.56
C ILE A 43 1.78 17.19 8.39
N SER A 44 0.48 17.19 8.10
CA SER A 44 -0.49 16.30 8.72
C SER A 44 -1.02 15.29 7.71
N PHE A 45 -1.33 14.08 8.21
CA PHE A 45 -1.93 13.03 7.39
C PHE A 45 -3.25 12.57 7.99
N LEU A 46 -4.34 12.58 7.21
CA LEU A 46 -5.65 12.07 7.58
C LEU A 46 -5.86 10.69 6.96
N ALA A 47 -5.91 9.66 7.80
CA ALA A 47 -5.99 8.25 7.43
C ALA A 47 -7.23 7.57 8.03
N GLN A 48 -7.57 6.37 7.54
CA GLN A 48 -8.53 5.50 8.23
C GLN A 48 -7.89 4.85 9.48
N PRO A 49 -8.68 4.52 10.51
CA PRO A 49 -8.16 3.94 11.75
C PRO A 49 -7.23 2.74 11.54
N TYR A 50 -7.58 1.84 10.61
CA TYR A 50 -6.79 0.62 10.40
C TYR A 50 -5.43 0.87 9.73
N THR A 51 -5.25 2.01 9.01
CA THR A 51 -3.97 2.38 8.39
C THR A 51 -3.12 3.31 9.28
N VAL A 52 -3.70 3.87 10.34
CA VAL A 52 -3.01 4.75 11.30
C VAL A 52 -1.70 4.14 11.81
N PRO A 53 -1.65 2.88 12.29
CA PRO A 53 -0.40 2.30 12.83
C PRO A 53 0.74 2.21 11.80
N LEU A 54 0.41 2.08 10.51
CA LEU A 54 1.40 2.11 9.44
C LEU A 54 1.89 3.54 9.16
N VAL A 55 0.96 4.50 9.12
CA VAL A 55 1.30 5.92 8.87
C VAL A 55 2.19 6.47 9.98
N GLU A 56 2.02 6.01 11.22
CA GLU A 56 2.88 6.34 12.37
C GLU A 56 4.34 5.93 12.16
N GLN A 57 4.60 4.91 11.37
CA GLN A 57 5.96 4.44 11.04
C GLN A 57 6.65 5.32 9.98
N TYR A 58 5.90 6.20 9.29
CA TYR A 58 6.45 7.01 8.21
C TYR A 58 7.11 8.30 8.72
N ALA A 59 8.27 8.61 8.15
CA ALA A 59 8.98 9.85 8.50
C ALA A 59 8.32 11.07 7.84
N GLY A 60 8.58 12.25 8.37
CA GLY A 60 8.15 13.52 7.78
C GLY A 60 6.71 13.93 8.05
N ILE A 61 5.93 13.16 8.83
CA ILE A 61 4.58 13.50 9.28
C ILE A 61 4.66 14.04 10.71
N ASP A 62 4.12 15.25 10.94
CA ASP A 62 4.12 15.89 12.26
C ASP A 62 2.86 15.58 13.05
N LEU A 63 1.72 15.39 12.37
CA LEU A 63 0.45 15.09 13.02
C LEU A 63 -0.34 14.07 12.21
N LEU A 64 -0.76 13.00 12.88
CA LEU A 64 -1.65 11.99 12.31
C LEU A 64 -3.07 12.18 12.81
N LEU A 65 -4.00 12.21 11.88
CA LEU A 65 -5.43 12.35 12.14
C LEU A 65 -6.16 11.09 11.67
N SER A 66 -7.15 10.66 12.44
CA SER A 66 -7.98 9.50 12.13
C SER A 66 -9.35 9.93 11.61
N TYR A 67 -9.73 9.44 10.41
CA TYR A 67 -11.07 9.62 9.85
C TYR A 67 -11.92 8.38 10.08
N GLU A 68 -12.97 8.52 10.89
CA GLU A 68 -13.83 7.43 11.35
C GLU A 68 -15.26 7.61 10.81
N PRO A 69 -15.52 7.29 9.52
CA PRO A 69 -16.85 7.52 8.89
C PRO A 69 -17.95 6.67 9.49
N GLU A 70 -17.64 5.52 10.09
CA GLU A 70 -18.62 4.66 10.78
C GLU A 70 -18.66 4.92 12.30
N GLY A 71 -17.77 5.77 12.81
CA GLY A 71 -17.66 6.16 14.22
C GLY A 71 -17.95 7.65 14.44
N ARG A 72 -16.97 8.36 15.03
CA ARG A 72 -17.08 9.77 15.45
C ARG A 72 -17.37 10.76 14.31
N HIS A 73 -17.08 10.37 13.06
CA HIS A 73 -17.32 11.21 11.88
C HIS A 73 -18.52 10.74 11.05
N LYS A 74 -19.39 9.88 11.63
CA LYS A 74 -20.57 9.34 10.95
C LYS A 74 -21.63 10.39 10.69
N GLY A 75 -22.12 10.40 9.44
CA GLY A 75 -23.23 11.25 9.00
C GLY A 75 -22.91 12.75 9.07
N TRP A 76 -23.96 13.57 8.98
CA TRP A 76 -23.81 15.03 8.89
C TRP A 76 -23.18 15.67 10.14
N LYS A 77 -23.57 15.22 11.33
CA LYS A 77 -23.00 15.74 12.58
C LYS A 77 -21.53 15.40 12.70
N GLY A 78 -21.15 14.18 12.36
CA GLY A 78 -19.76 13.74 12.34
C GLY A 78 -18.90 14.52 11.33
N LEU A 79 -19.48 14.81 10.15
CA LEU A 79 -18.82 15.63 9.15
C LEU A 79 -18.53 17.06 9.61
N LEU A 80 -19.52 17.68 10.30
CA LEU A 80 -19.32 19.00 10.91
C LEU A 80 -18.28 18.98 12.03
N LYS A 81 -18.20 17.89 12.79
CA LYS A 81 -17.17 17.68 13.80
C LYS A 81 -15.78 17.64 13.15
N LEU A 82 -15.58 16.78 12.12
CA LEU A 82 -14.35 16.74 11.34
C LEU A 82 -13.96 18.14 10.81
N SER A 83 -14.95 18.87 10.27
CA SER A 83 -14.69 20.21 9.73
C SER A 83 -14.16 21.19 10.79
N ARG A 84 -14.65 21.13 12.02
CA ARG A 84 -14.17 21.95 13.14
C ARG A 84 -12.76 21.54 13.58
N GLU A 85 -12.53 20.22 13.73
CA GLU A 85 -11.21 19.68 14.07
C GLU A 85 -10.16 20.14 13.06
N LEU A 86 -10.46 20.09 11.75
CA LEU A 86 -9.57 20.57 10.70
C LEU A 86 -9.40 22.10 10.70
N GLN A 87 -10.47 22.85 11.02
CA GLN A 87 -10.42 24.31 11.07
C GLN A 87 -9.51 24.81 12.20
N GLU A 88 -9.54 24.18 13.37
CA GLU A 88 -8.69 24.53 14.53
C GLU A 88 -7.20 24.35 14.21
N LEU A 89 -6.86 23.47 13.28
CA LEU A 89 -5.48 23.21 12.86
C LEU A 89 -4.94 24.19 11.82
N ASN A 90 -5.77 25.08 11.28
CA ASN A 90 -5.37 26.18 10.37
C ASN A 90 -4.48 25.75 9.21
N PHE A 91 -4.89 24.76 8.44
CA PHE A 91 -4.16 24.31 7.26
C PHE A 91 -4.23 25.34 6.10
N ASP A 92 -3.09 25.57 5.45
CA ASP A 92 -3.00 26.40 4.23
C ASP A 92 -3.42 25.62 3.00
N THR A 93 -3.06 24.34 2.96
CA THR A 93 -3.25 23.47 1.79
C THR A 93 -3.71 22.09 2.21
N ALA A 94 -4.73 21.58 1.52
CA ALA A 94 -5.16 20.19 1.61
C ALA A 94 -5.02 19.48 0.27
N LEU A 95 -4.46 18.26 0.28
CA LEU A 95 -4.31 17.38 -0.86
C LEU A 95 -5.23 16.17 -0.70
N LEU A 96 -6.26 16.08 -1.54
CA LEU A 96 -7.28 15.03 -1.51
C LEU A 96 -6.93 13.93 -2.51
N PHE A 97 -6.20 12.91 -2.08
CA PHE A 97 -5.76 11.80 -2.92
C PHE A 97 -6.89 10.80 -3.21
N TYR A 98 -7.77 10.58 -2.24
CA TYR A 98 -8.96 9.78 -2.41
C TYR A 98 -10.21 10.67 -2.47
N PRO A 99 -10.81 10.85 -3.66
CA PRO A 99 -11.88 11.82 -3.85
C PRO A 99 -13.20 11.32 -3.24
N ARG A 100 -13.61 11.92 -2.13
CA ARG A 100 -14.93 11.76 -1.49
C ARG A 100 -15.60 13.09 -1.32
N LEU A 101 -16.90 13.14 -1.60
CA LEU A 101 -17.72 14.35 -1.46
C LEU A 101 -17.65 14.90 -0.04
N GLU A 102 -17.81 14.01 0.95
CA GLU A 102 -17.84 14.35 2.37
C GLU A 102 -16.53 15.05 2.79
N LEU A 103 -15.41 14.51 2.34
CA LEU A 103 -14.09 15.09 2.65
C LEU A 103 -13.90 16.42 1.94
N ALA A 104 -14.24 16.52 0.64
CA ALA A 104 -14.18 17.79 -0.09
C ALA A 104 -15.04 18.88 0.58
N PHE A 105 -16.24 18.52 1.05
CA PHE A 105 -17.12 19.42 1.79
C PHE A 105 -16.52 19.84 3.13
N ALA A 106 -15.93 18.88 3.90
CA ALA A 106 -15.28 19.17 5.17
C ALA A 106 -14.15 20.19 5.01
N LEU A 107 -13.34 20.08 3.93
CA LEU A 107 -12.27 21.04 3.64
C LEU A 107 -12.80 22.46 3.37
N VAL A 108 -13.92 22.58 2.67
CA VAL A 108 -14.57 23.89 2.45
C VAL A 108 -15.08 24.48 3.76
N LYS A 109 -15.74 23.67 4.60
CA LYS A 109 -16.26 24.10 5.91
C LYS A 109 -15.11 24.43 6.90
N ALA A 110 -14.00 23.73 6.82
CA ALA A 110 -12.79 24.04 7.58
C ALA A 110 -12.06 25.30 7.08
N LYS A 111 -12.55 25.92 6.00
CA LYS A 111 -12.00 27.15 5.39
C LYS A 111 -10.56 27.02 4.91
N ILE A 112 -10.14 25.80 4.52
CA ILE A 112 -8.79 25.58 3.96
C ILE A 112 -8.71 26.30 2.62
N PRO A 113 -7.79 27.26 2.43
CA PRO A 113 -7.80 28.12 1.24
C PRO A 113 -7.41 27.38 -0.04
N LEU A 114 -6.38 26.54 -0.02
CA LEU A 114 -5.95 25.76 -1.18
C LEU A 114 -6.33 24.28 -0.99
N ARG A 115 -7.23 23.81 -1.87
CA ARG A 115 -7.76 22.44 -1.85
C ARG A 115 -7.49 21.79 -3.20
N ILE A 116 -6.56 20.84 -3.23
CA ILE A 116 -6.05 20.20 -4.45
C ILE A 116 -6.61 18.78 -4.55
N GLY A 117 -7.04 18.36 -5.72
CA GLY A 117 -7.50 16.99 -5.97
C GLY A 117 -7.95 16.81 -7.43
N THR A 118 -8.51 15.63 -7.74
CA THR A 118 -8.95 15.33 -9.10
C THR A 118 -10.10 16.19 -9.58
N GLY A 119 -10.04 16.64 -10.83
CA GLY A 119 -11.10 17.38 -11.51
C GLY A 119 -12.25 16.53 -12.08
N TYR A 120 -12.14 15.19 -12.03
CA TYR A 120 -13.09 14.28 -12.68
C TYR A 120 -14.33 13.90 -11.84
N ARG A 121 -14.54 14.53 -10.69
CA ARG A 121 -15.74 14.31 -9.89
C ARG A 121 -16.72 15.47 -10.05
N TRP A 122 -18.04 15.19 -10.08
CA TRP A 122 -19.06 16.21 -10.21
C TRP A 122 -18.96 17.31 -9.13
N TYR A 123 -18.46 16.96 -7.94
CA TYR A 123 -18.24 17.89 -6.82
C TYR A 123 -16.84 18.54 -6.80
N SER A 124 -16.05 18.38 -7.86
CA SER A 124 -14.70 18.98 -7.92
C SER A 124 -14.73 20.52 -7.89
N PHE A 125 -15.87 21.14 -8.08
CA PHE A 125 -16.05 22.58 -7.86
C PHE A 125 -15.78 23.03 -6.41
N LEU A 126 -15.83 22.10 -5.43
CA LEU A 126 -15.42 22.34 -4.05
C LEU A 126 -13.89 22.46 -3.89
N LEU A 127 -13.11 22.02 -4.87
CA LEU A 127 -11.66 22.15 -4.91
C LEU A 127 -11.27 23.46 -5.57
N THR A 128 -10.21 24.09 -5.07
CA THR A 128 -9.68 25.35 -5.65
C THR A 128 -8.67 25.08 -6.77
N LYS A 129 -7.97 23.94 -6.70
CA LYS A 129 -7.07 23.46 -7.76
C LYS A 129 -7.46 22.04 -8.17
N ARG A 130 -7.73 21.86 -9.46
CA ARG A 130 -8.18 20.58 -10.03
C ARG A 130 -7.09 20.03 -10.93
N ILE A 131 -6.76 18.75 -10.72
CA ILE A 131 -5.77 18.00 -11.51
C ILE A 131 -6.51 17.01 -12.39
N TYR A 132 -6.17 16.93 -13.65
CA TYR A 132 -6.83 16.11 -14.67
C TYR A 132 -5.87 15.01 -15.16
N GLU A 133 -5.72 13.97 -14.35
CA GLU A 133 -4.94 12.77 -14.68
C GLU A 133 -5.84 11.59 -15.04
N HIS A 134 -5.70 11.07 -16.24
CA HIS A 134 -6.50 9.95 -16.76
C HIS A 134 -6.00 8.60 -16.21
N ARG A 135 -6.16 8.37 -14.89
CA ARG A 135 -5.71 7.15 -14.19
C ARG A 135 -6.20 5.83 -14.81
N LYS A 136 -7.35 5.85 -15.52
CA LYS A 136 -7.89 4.66 -16.21
C LYS A 136 -7.02 4.20 -17.40
N GLU A 137 -6.22 5.09 -17.97
CA GLU A 137 -5.33 4.76 -19.06
C GLU A 137 -4.08 3.98 -18.61
N CYS A 138 -3.80 3.95 -17.30
CA CYS A 138 -2.68 3.24 -16.69
C CYS A 138 -1.31 3.56 -17.32
N LYS A 139 -1.11 4.81 -17.75
CA LYS A 139 0.14 5.27 -18.38
C LYS A 139 1.26 5.58 -17.38
N LYS A 140 0.90 5.84 -16.12
CA LYS A 140 1.80 6.14 -15.02
C LYS A 140 1.57 5.17 -13.87
N HIS A 141 2.55 5.05 -13.00
CA HIS A 141 2.40 4.37 -11.73
C HIS A 141 1.48 5.17 -10.79
N GLU A 142 0.75 4.48 -9.88
CA GLU A 142 -0.20 5.16 -8.97
C GLU A 142 0.51 6.18 -8.06
N ALA A 143 1.74 5.90 -7.62
CA ALA A 143 2.54 6.86 -6.86
C ALA A 143 2.88 8.12 -7.66
N GLU A 144 3.14 8.00 -8.97
CA GLU A 144 3.39 9.15 -9.86
C GLU A 144 2.12 9.97 -10.05
N TYR A 145 0.94 9.31 -10.19
CA TYR A 145 -0.34 10.02 -10.19
C TYR A 145 -0.60 10.76 -8.88
N ASN A 146 -0.13 10.24 -7.75
CA ASN A 146 -0.22 10.95 -6.47
C ASN A 146 0.73 12.15 -6.43
N LEU A 147 1.95 12.00 -6.91
CA LEU A 147 2.91 13.10 -7.02
C LEU A 147 2.42 14.22 -7.96
N SER A 148 1.67 13.90 -9.02
CA SER A 148 1.09 14.92 -9.91
C SER A 148 0.18 15.93 -9.19
N LEU A 149 -0.40 15.58 -8.03
CA LEU A 149 -1.17 16.54 -7.24
C LEU A 149 -0.28 17.65 -6.66
N LEU A 150 1.01 17.41 -6.51
CA LEU A 150 1.97 18.37 -5.98
C LEU A 150 2.56 19.30 -7.02
N GLU A 151 2.42 19.01 -8.32
CA GLU A 151 3.01 19.79 -9.42
C GLU A 151 2.65 21.29 -9.35
N SER A 152 1.45 21.62 -8.88
CA SER A 152 1.03 23.00 -8.70
C SER A 152 1.70 23.73 -7.53
N LEU A 153 2.34 23.00 -6.62
CA LEU A 153 3.06 23.55 -5.46
C LEU A 153 4.56 23.63 -5.72
N MET A 154 5.10 22.71 -6.50
CA MET A 154 6.54 22.57 -6.76
C MET A 154 6.83 21.96 -8.14
N PRO A 155 6.53 22.69 -9.24
CA PRO A 155 6.56 22.14 -10.61
C PRO A 155 7.93 21.59 -11.03
N ASP A 156 9.02 22.18 -10.54
CA ASP A 156 10.39 21.89 -10.97
C ASP A 156 11.14 20.92 -10.05
N LYS A 157 10.51 20.38 -9.01
CA LYS A 157 11.18 19.65 -7.93
C LYS A 157 10.58 18.30 -7.59
N ILE A 158 9.66 17.77 -8.40
CA ILE A 158 9.10 16.45 -8.17
C ILE A 158 10.10 15.40 -8.63
N THR A 159 10.67 14.68 -7.66
CA THR A 159 11.55 13.55 -7.89
C THR A 159 10.76 12.26 -8.03
N GLN A 160 11.45 11.19 -8.39
CA GLN A 160 10.86 9.84 -8.39
C GLN A 160 10.30 9.46 -7.00
N PRO A 161 9.30 8.57 -6.93
CA PRO A 161 8.80 8.06 -5.67
C PRO A 161 9.93 7.54 -4.77
N HIS A 162 9.99 8.04 -3.55
CA HIS A 162 10.95 7.63 -2.54
C HIS A 162 10.23 7.46 -1.21
N TYR A 163 10.61 6.42 -0.43
CA TYR A 163 10.00 6.06 0.84
C TYR A 163 10.97 6.27 1.97
N GLU A 164 10.52 6.95 3.04
CA GLU A 164 11.30 7.19 4.24
C GLU A 164 10.51 6.76 5.48
N PHE A 165 10.92 5.65 6.08
CA PHE A 165 10.35 5.19 7.35
C PHE A 165 11.23 5.60 8.52
N LYS A 166 10.61 5.77 9.67
CA LYS A 166 11.33 5.98 10.94
C LYS A 166 12.25 4.81 11.22
N GLN A 167 13.30 5.06 11.97
CA GLN A 167 14.17 3.98 12.42
C GLN A 167 13.35 3.01 13.26
N TRP A 168 13.37 1.74 12.85
CA TRP A 168 12.68 0.69 13.57
C TRP A 168 13.53 0.21 14.74
N THR A 169 12.88 -0.01 15.89
CA THR A 169 13.45 -0.65 17.08
C THR A 169 12.66 -1.92 17.36
N PRO A 170 13.34 -3.07 17.62
CA PRO A 170 12.64 -4.29 17.98
C PRO A 170 11.75 -4.10 19.21
N GLU A 171 10.53 -4.64 19.14
CA GLU A 171 9.61 -4.72 20.26
C GLU A 171 9.65 -6.14 20.85
N PRO A 172 9.25 -6.37 22.11
CA PRO A 172 9.35 -7.68 22.77
C PRO A 172 8.70 -8.83 21.99
N TRP A 173 7.55 -8.58 21.33
CA TRP A 173 6.86 -9.60 20.52
C TRP A 173 7.70 -10.10 19.32
N TRP A 174 8.67 -9.31 18.87
CA TRP A 174 9.53 -9.66 17.74
C TRP A 174 10.48 -10.82 18.06
N ASP A 175 11.08 -10.82 19.26
CA ASP A 175 11.98 -11.89 19.70
C ASP A 175 11.20 -13.21 19.89
N ASP A 176 9.99 -13.15 20.42
CA ASP A 176 9.09 -14.30 20.55
C ASP A 176 8.72 -14.85 19.16
N PHE A 177 8.38 -13.99 18.22
CA PHE A 177 8.06 -14.35 16.84
C PHE A 177 9.27 -15.00 16.14
N GLN A 178 10.47 -14.45 16.26
CA GLN A 178 11.67 -15.05 15.68
C GLN A 178 11.98 -16.43 16.28
N THR A 179 11.78 -16.59 17.57
CA THR A 179 11.95 -17.88 18.25
C THR A 179 10.97 -18.93 17.72
N GLU A 180 9.72 -18.54 17.48
CA GLU A 180 8.69 -19.41 16.91
C GLU A 180 9.02 -19.84 15.47
N LEU A 181 9.60 -18.96 14.66
CA LEU A 181 9.99 -19.28 13.29
C LEU A 181 11.09 -20.33 13.21
N LYS A 182 11.91 -20.51 14.27
CA LYS A 182 13.06 -21.43 14.33
C LYS A 182 14.11 -21.22 13.21
N SER A 183 13.97 -20.16 12.43
CA SER A 183 14.88 -19.77 11.36
C SER A 183 15.01 -18.26 11.33
N LYS A 184 16.22 -17.75 11.04
CA LYS A 184 16.42 -16.32 10.82
C LYS A 184 15.84 -15.87 9.47
N ASP A 185 15.90 -16.78 8.50
CA ASP A 185 15.42 -16.53 7.14
C ASP A 185 14.03 -17.12 6.94
N TYR A 186 13.13 -16.30 6.44
CA TYR A 186 11.78 -16.72 6.10
C TYR A 186 11.24 -15.99 4.87
N VAL A 187 10.37 -16.66 4.17
CA VAL A 187 9.62 -16.11 3.04
C VAL A 187 8.16 -15.94 3.42
N ILE A 188 7.60 -14.81 3.08
CA ILE A 188 6.16 -14.57 3.23
C ILE A 188 5.48 -14.95 1.92
N LEU A 189 4.51 -15.86 2.01
CA LEU A 189 3.59 -16.16 0.94
C LEU A 189 2.21 -15.62 1.32
N HIS A 190 1.80 -14.52 0.66
CA HIS A 190 0.51 -13.89 0.90
C HIS A 190 -0.47 -14.30 -0.19
N SER A 191 -1.34 -15.26 0.11
CA SER A 191 -2.28 -15.83 -0.83
C SER A 191 -3.62 -15.09 -0.93
N GLY A 192 -3.88 -14.16 -0.01
CA GLY A 192 -5.10 -13.35 0.02
C GLY A 192 -5.05 -12.22 -1.02
N CYS A 193 -6.17 -11.92 -1.66
CA CYS A 193 -6.30 -10.77 -2.56
C CYS A 193 -7.56 -9.92 -2.29
N GLY A 194 -8.41 -10.31 -1.34
CA GLY A 194 -9.65 -9.60 -1.02
C GLY A 194 -10.54 -9.35 -2.24
N ALA A 195 -10.48 -10.21 -3.26
CA ALA A 195 -11.16 -10.07 -4.57
C ALA A 195 -10.86 -8.72 -5.28
N SER A 196 -9.74 -8.09 -4.99
CA SER A 196 -9.37 -6.79 -5.57
C SER A 196 -8.53 -6.89 -6.84
N ALA A 197 -7.91 -8.05 -7.09
CA ALA A 197 -7.07 -8.36 -8.24
C ALA A 197 -7.15 -9.85 -8.58
N PRO A 198 -6.74 -10.26 -9.80
CA PRO A 198 -6.50 -11.66 -10.11
C PRO A 198 -5.48 -12.30 -9.18
N ASN A 199 -5.63 -13.60 -8.92
CA ASN A 199 -4.79 -14.34 -7.99
C ASN A 199 -4.33 -15.66 -8.61
N LEU A 200 -3.25 -16.24 -8.09
CA LEU A 200 -2.86 -17.62 -8.37
C LEU A 200 -3.90 -18.58 -7.80
N ASN A 201 -4.00 -19.76 -8.38
CA ASN A 201 -4.82 -20.83 -7.83
C ASN A 201 -4.09 -21.62 -6.72
N GLU A 202 -4.81 -22.53 -6.07
CA GLU A 202 -4.30 -23.32 -4.96
C GLU A 202 -3.09 -24.17 -5.33
N GLU A 203 -3.14 -24.86 -6.49
CA GLU A 203 -2.06 -25.74 -6.94
C GLU A 203 -0.78 -24.96 -7.24
N GLN A 204 -0.90 -23.78 -7.84
CA GLN A 204 0.25 -22.91 -8.09
C GLN A 204 0.88 -22.42 -6.78
N TYR A 205 0.08 -22.07 -5.75
CA TYR A 205 0.60 -21.74 -4.43
C TYR A 205 1.27 -22.93 -3.77
N LYS A 206 0.70 -24.13 -3.84
CA LYS A 206 1.30 -25.36 -3.31
C LYS A 206 2.61 -25.71 -4.03
N LEU A 207 2.69 -25.50 -5.35
CA LEU A 207 3.93 -25.64 -6.10
C LEU A 207 5.01 -24.69 -5.57
N ILE A 208 4.68 -23.41 -5.38
CA ILE A 208 5.62 -22.42 -4.83
C ILE A 208 6.12 -22.84 -3.45
N ILE A 209 5.24 -23.30 -2.54
CA ILE A 209 5.63 -23.79 -1.22
C ILE A 209 6.61 -24.96 -1.35
N ARG A 210 6.28 -25.95 -2.19
CA ARG A 210 7.12 -27.14 -2.42
C ARG A 210 8.52 -26.75 -2.91
N LEU A 211 8.60 -25.88 -3.92
CA LEU A 211 9.87 -25.38 -4.45
C LEU A 211 10.69 -24.64 -3.41
N LEU A 212 10.06 -23.81 -2.58
CA LEU A 212 10.75 -23.09 -1.49
C LEU A 212 11.33 -24.07 -0.46
N LEU A 213 10.57 -25.09 -0.05
CA LEU A 213 11.03 -26.10 0.90
C LEU A 213 12.17 -26.97 0.35
N GLU A 214 12.16 -27.24 -0.96
CA GLU A 214 13.21 -28.01 -1.64
C GLU A 214 14.50 -27.22 -1.89
N LYS A 215 14.39 -25.92 -2.16
CA LYS A 215 15.51 -25.08 -2.61
C LYS A 215 16.13 -24.22 -1.53
N THR A 216 15.49 -24.12 -0.37
CA THR A 216 15.95 -23.27 0.75
C THR A 216 15.72 -23.96 2.10
N ASP A 217 16.39 -23.47 3.13
CA ASP A 217 16.14 -23.85 4.52
C ASP A 217 15.18 -22.86 5.21
N TRP A 218 14.56 -21.96 4.46
CA TRP A 218 13.69 -20.92 4.98
C TRP A 218 12.38 -21.47 5.53
N THR A 219 11.83 -20.76 6.49
CA THR A 219 10.44 -20.98 6.93
C THR A 219 9.48 -20.24 5.97
N VAL A 220 8.44 -20.91 5.52
CA VAL A 220 7.37 -20.31 4.72
C VAL A 220 6.28 -19.82 5.68
N LEU A 221 6.07 -18.50 5.71
CA LEU A 221 5.03 -17.86 6.52
C LEU A 221 3.83 -17.52 5.64
N LEU A 222 2.75 -18.24 5.82
CA LEU A 222 1.48 -18.01 5.11
C LEU A 222 0.70 -16.90 5.83
N THR A 223 0.51 -15.76 5.17
CA THR A 223 -0.23 -14.62 5.71
C THR A 223 -1.56 -14.42 4.99
N GLY A 224 -2.53 -13.83 5.69
CA GLY A 224 -3.85 -13.50 5.18
C GLY A 224 -4.59 -12.60 6.16
N VAL A 225 -5.70 -12.02 5.73
CA VAL A 225 -6.62 -11.30 6.61
C VAL A 225 -7.59 -12.26 7.28
N SER A 226 -8.19 -11.84 8.40
CA SER A 226 -9.28 -12.60 9.04
C SER A 226 -10.39 -12.88 8.01
N GLY A 227 -10.77 -14.15 7.89
CA GLY A 227 -11.68 -14.65 6.85
C GLY A 227 -11.00 -15.45 5.74
N GLU A 228 -9.67 -15.46 5.66
CA GLU A 228 -8.89 -16.26 4.71
C GLU A 228 -8.28 -17.54 5.34
N GLU A 229 -8.70 -17.88 6.57
CA GLU A 229 -8.21 -19.06 7.33
C GLU A 229 -8.36 -20.36 6.54
N ASN A 230 -9.48 -20.53 5.85
CA ASN A 230 -9.74 -21.76 5.08
C ASN A 230 -8.75 -21.92 3.95
N VAL A 231 -8.46 -20.86 3.21
CA VAL A 231 -7.47 -20.86 2.11
C VAL A 231 -6.10 -21.22 2.64
N VAL A 232 -5.66 -20.54 3.72
CA VAL A 232 -4.34 -20.77 4.31
C VAL A 232 -4.23 -22.17 4.92
N ASN A 233 -5.29 -22.68 5.56
CA ASN A 233 -5.31 -24.05 6.09
C ASN A 233 -5.19 -25.09 4.97
N THR A 234 -5.89 -24.91 3.85
CA THR A 234 -5.80 -25.80 2.68
C THR A 234 -4.38 -25.76 2.08
N LEU A 235 -3.77 -24.59 1.97
CA LEU A 235 -2.39 -24.46 1.46
C LEU A 235 -1.37 -25.12 2.38
N ALA A 236 -1.56 -25.06 3.70
CA ALA A 236 -0.63 -25.61 4.67
C ALA A 236 -0.76 -27.13 4.89
N ALA A 237 -1.91 -27.72 4.55
CA ALA A 237 -2.29 -29.08 4.95
C ALA A 237 -1.30 -30.19 4.52
N ASP A 238 -0.65 -30.00 3.37
CA ASP A 238 0.23 -31.00 2.76
C ASP A 238 1.71 -30.83 3.18
N PHE A 239 2.03 -29.90 4.08
CA PHE A 239 3.40 -29.50 4.40
C PHE A 239 3.71 -29.56 5.91
N PRO A 240 4.98 -29.78 6.31
CA PRO A 240 5.37 -29.88 7.71
C PRO A 240 5.21 -28.53 8.44
N GLU A 241 4.51 -28.55 9.60
CA GLU A 241 4.25 -27.36 10.41
C GLU A 241 5.53 -26.67 10.93
N GLU A 242 6.66 -27.38 11.01
CA GLU A 242 7.95 -26.82 11.40
C GLU A 242 8.46 -25.82 10.36
N ARG A 243 8.16 -26.05 9.09
CA ARG A 243 8.64 -25.27 7.96
C ARG A 243 7.59 -24.38 7.32
N VAL A 244 6.29 -24.67 7.53
CA VAL A 244 5.17 -23.88 7.00
C VAL A 244 4.30 -23.38 8.14
N LYS A 245 4.39 -22.07 8.41
CA LYS A 245 3.70 -21.41 9.53
C LYS A 245 2.51 -20.61 9.04
N LYS A 246 1.44 -20.59 9.81
CA LYS A 246 0.22 -19.82 9.52
C LYS A 246 0.15 -18.57 10.39
N ALA A 247 -0.14 -17.43 9.76
CA ALA A 247 -0.23 -16.13 10.43
C ALA A 247 -1.41 -15.29 9.91
N VAL A 248 -2.58 -15.92 9.80
CA VAL A 248 -3.81 -15.25 9.37
C VAL A 248 -4.36 -14.38 10.48
N GLY A 249 -4.62 -13.10 10.20
CA GLY A 249 -5.17 -12.15 11.18
C GLY A 249 -4.32 -11.94 12.43
N ARG A 250 -3.08 -12.43 12.43
CA ARG A 250 -2.19 -12.43 13.59
C ARG A 250 -1.59 -11.06 13.89
N PHE A 251 -1.27 -10.30 12.84
CA PHE A 251 -0.52 -9.06 12.93
C PHE A 251 -1.41 -7.84 12.74
N SER A 252 -1.21 -6.82 13.55
CA SER A 252 -1.62 -5.47 13.19
C SER A 252 -0.89 -5.02 11.92
N LEU A 253 -1.32 -3.94 11.30
CA LEU A 253 -0.68 -3.48 10.06
C LEU A 253 0.77 -3.01 10.29
N ALA A 254 1.10 -2.45 11.45
CA ALA A 254 2.46 -2.08 11.82
C ALA A 254 3.34 -3.31 12.04
N GLU A 255 2.84 -4.32 12.74
CA GLU A 255 3.55 -5.59 12.94
C GLU A 255 3.75 -6.32 11.60
N LEU A 256 2.71 -6.37 10.74
CA LEU A 256 2.83 -6.94 9.40
C LEU A 256 3.91 -6.24 8.58
N PHE A 257 3.99 -4.90 8.65
CA PHE A 257 5.04 -4.15 7.98
C PHE A 257 6.44 -4.54 8.52
N THR A 258 6.56 -4.69 9.84
CA THR A 258 7.81 -5.14 10.48
C THR A 258 8.18 -6.55 10.02
N VAL A 259 7.22 -7.48 9.97
CA VAL A 259 7.42 -8.85 9.50
C VAL A 259 7.83 -8.87 8.02
N ILE A 260 7.19 -8.06 7.18
CA ILE A 260 7.55 -7.94 5.75
C ILE A 260 8.95 -7.34 5.59
N ARG A 261 9.26 -6.28 6.32
CA ARG A 261 10.55 -5.57 6.23
C ARG A 261 11.76 -6.47 6.53
N ASN A 262 11.58 -7.47 7.38
CA ASN A 262 12.64 -8.38 7.81
C ASN A 262 12.59 -9.75 7.09
N ALA A 263 11.68 -9.94 6.14
CA ALA A 263 11.58 -11.16 5.35
C ALA A 263 12.68 -11.22 4.27
N SER A 264 13.19 -12.42 3.99
CA SER A 264 14.12 -12.66 2.89
C SER A 264 13.45 -12.52 1.52
N LEU A 265 12.14 -12.78 1.44
CA LEU A 265 11.34 -12.67 0.22
C LEU A 265 9.85 -12.52 0.58
N LEU A 266 9.13 -11.70 -0.18
CA LEU A 266 7.66 -11.71 -0.22
C LEU A 266 7.20 -12.21 -1.58
N ILE A 267 6.26 -13.17 -1.60
CA ILE A 267 5.60 -13.68 -2.81
C ILE A 267 4.10 -13.41 -2.67
N THR A 268 3.51 -12.72 -3.64
CA THR A 268 2.07 -12.37 -3.61
C THR A 268 1.57 -11.96 -4.99
N SER A 269 0.26 -11.90 -5.15
CA SER A 269 -0.37 -11.20 -6.28
C SER A 269 -0.43 -9.68 -6.02
N SER A 270 -1.11 -8.93 -6.89
CA SER A 270 -1.28 -7.46 -6.77
C SER A 270 -2.10 -7.07 -5.53
N THR A 271 -1.46 -6.94 -4.38
CA THR A 271 -2.09 -6.75 -3.06
C THR A 271 -1.39 -5.67 -2.23
N GLY A 272 -2.01 -5.28 -1.10
CA GLY A 272 -1.42 -4.33 -0.16
C GLY A 272 -0.01 -4.73 0.34
N PRO A 273 0.23 -5.98 0.78
CA PRO A 273 1.53 -6.48 1.18
C PRO A 273 2.65 -6.32 0.14
N LEU A 274 2.35 -6.39 -1.16
CA LEU A 274 3.32 -6.10 -2.22
C LEU A 274 3.87 -4.66 -2.11
N HIS A 275 2.98 -3.70 -1.90
CA HIS A 275 3.39 -2.30 -1.76
C HIS A 275 4.14 -2.05 -0.45
N LEU A 276 3.80 -2.79 0.63
CA LEU A 276 4.58 -2.77 1.88
C LEU A 276 6.00 -3.26 1.65
N ALA A 277 6.18 -4.39 0.96
CA ALA A 277 7.49 -4.95 0.66
C ALA A 277 8.32 -4.02 -0.24
N ASN A 278 7.71 -3.48 -1.30
CA ASN A 278 8.41 -2.53 -2.17
C ASN A 278 8.87 -1.28 -1.39
N ALA A 279 8.01 -0.72 -0.55
CA ALA A 279 8.33 0.46 0.24
C ALA A 279 9.38 0.19 1.33
N ALA A 280 9.44 -1.04 1.86
CA ALA A 280 10.44 -1.49 2.83
C ALA A 280 11.78 -1.88 2.19
N GLY A 281 11.85 -2.00 0.86
CA GLY A 281 13.01 -2.54 0.16
C GLY A 281 13.16 -4.07 0.27
N THR A 282 12.13 -4.77 0.76
CA THR A 282 12.12 -6.24 0.87
C THR A 282 12.11 -6.87 -0.52
N PRO A 283 12.96 -7.87 -0.79
CA PRO A 283 12.88 -8.64 -2.02
C PRO A 283 11.47 -9.20 -2.23
N LEU A 284 10.93 -9.07 -3.44
CA LEU A 284 9.58 -9.57 -3.73
C LEU A 284 9.47 -10.29 -5.08
N LEU A 285 8.43 -11.10 -5.23
CA LEU A 285 7.97 -11.69 -6.47
C LEU A 285 6.46 -11.44 -6.57
N GLY A 286 6.04 -10.65 -7.55
CA GLY A 286 4.66 -10.21 -7.69
C GLY A 286 3.97 -10.76 -8.95
N PHE A 287 2.78 -11.33 -8.80
CA PHE A 287 2.00 -11.86 -9.91
C PHE A 287 0.88 -10.89 -10.31
N PHE A 288 0.83 -10.52 -11.58
CA PHE A 288 -0.08 -9.48 -12.07
C PHE A 288 -0.84 -9.89 -13.33
N CYS A 289 -2.08 -9.39 -13.43
CA CYS A 289 -2.79 -9.36 -14.68
C CYS A 289 -2.22 -8.26 -15.59
N PRO A 290 -1.91 -8.53 -16.86
CA PRO A 290 -1.41 -7.50 -17.77
C PRO A 290 -2.48 -6.48 -18.22
N ALA A 291 -3.77 -6.82 -18.08
CA ALA A 291 -4.86 -5.97 -18.55
C ALA A 291 -5.24 -4.85 -17.58
N LYS A 292 -5.71 -3.72 -18.11
CA LYS A 292 -6.20 -2.58 -17.31
C LYS A 292 -7.48 -2.97 -16.55
N PRO A 293 -7.72 -2.46 -15.34
CA PRO A 293 -6.88 -1.50 -14.61
C PRO A 293 -5.82 -2.12 -13.70
N HIS A 294 -5.59 -3.46 -13.76
CA HIS A 294 -4.74 -4.23 -12.85
C HIS A 294 -3.29 -4.36 -13.32
N THR A 295 -2.93 -3.69 -14.40
CA THR A 295 -1.60 -3.73 -15.02
C THR A 295 -0.48 -3.37 -14.04
N PRO A 296 0.67 -4.07 -14.10
CA PRO A 296 1.83 -3.74 -13.28
C PRO A 296 2.41 -2.34 -13.55
N THR A 297 2.20 -1.76 -14.74
CA THR A 297 2.58 -0.37 -15.02
C THR A 297 1.98 0.58 -13.98
N ARG A 298 0.74 0.33 -13.54
CA ARG A 298 0.06 1.16 -12.55
C ARG A 298 0.32 0.72 -11.12
N TRP A 299 0.38 -0.58 -10.85
CA TRP A 299 0.34 -1.14 -9.51
C TRP A 299 1.55 -2.01 -9.15
N GLY A 300 2.49 -2.18 -10.08
CA GLY A 300 3.68 -3.00 -9.82
C GLY A 300 4.59 -2.38 -8.75
N PRO A 301 5.58 -3.11 -8.28
CA PRO A 301 6.56 -2.58 -7.34
C PRO A 301 7.45 -1.57 -8.06
N TYR A 302 7.47 -0.32 -7.62
CA TYR A 302 8.10 0.79 -8.37
C TYR A 302 9.59 0.53 -8.66
N ASP A 303 10.33 0.09 -7.64
CA ASP A 303 11.78 -0.13 -7.76
C ASP A 303 12.17 -1.58 -8.09
N GLN A 304 11.20 -2.49 -8.23
CA GLN A 304 11.41 -3.92 -8.43
C GLN A 304 10.58 -4.49 -9.58
N GLN A 305 10.32 -3.71 -10.63
CA GLN A 305 9.49 -4.10 -11.79
C GLN A 305 9.98 -5.37 -12.50
N GLN A 306 11.28 -5.66 -12.47
CA GLN A 306 11.86 -6.89 -13.02
C GLN A 306 11.41 -8.16 -12.31
N TRP A 307 10.77 -8.04 -11.13
CA TRP A 307 10.24 -9.16 -10.36
C TRP A 307 8.71 -9.25 -10.43
N VAL A 308 8.15 -8.70 -11.49
CA VAL A 308 6.74 -8.82 -11.83
C VAL A 308 6.56 -9.92 -12.86
N VAL A 309 5.67 -10.85 -12.55
CA VAL A 309 5.28 -11.97 -13.43
C VAL A 309 3.91 -11.70 -14.02
N THR A 310 3.83 -11.73 -15.31
CA THR A 310 2.57 -11.69 -16.07
C THR A 310 2.54 -12.86 -17.04
N PRO A 311 1.40 -13.54 -17.21
CA PRO A 311 1.30 -14.59 -18.22
C PRO A 311 1.51 -14.00 -19.62
N ASN A 312 2.17 -14.76 -20.49
CA ASN A 312 2.46 -14.36 -21.87
C ASN A 312 1.35 -14.83 -22.82
N LEU A 313 0.25 -14.12 -22.86
CA LEU A 313 -0.92 -14.42 -23.68
C LEU A 313 -1.48 -13.16 -24.33
N ASP A 314 -2.34 -13.32 -25.35
CA ASP A 314 -3.12 -12.22 -25.90
C ASP A 314 -4.20 -11.76 -24.90
N TRP A 315 -4.10 -10.54 -24.44
CA TRP A 315 -4.98 -10.00 -23.39
C TRP A 315 -5.99 -9.01 -23.96
N PRO A 316 -7.22 -8.99 -23.43
CA PRO A 316 -8.12 -7.88 -23.67
C PRO A 316 -7.52 -6.60 -23.05
N GLU A 317 -7.77 -5.47 -23.66
CA GLU A 317 -7.28 -4.19 -23.15
C GLU A 317 -7.77 -3.91 -21.73
N ILE A 318 -8.98 -4.38 -21.40
CA ILE A 318 -9.64 -4.16 -20.10
C ILE A 318 -9.88 -5.51 -19.43
N CYS A 319 -9.44 -5.65 -18.19
CA CYS A 319 -9.72 -6.80 -17.34
C CYS A 319 -11.12 -6.68 -16.71
N GLU A 320 -11.98 -7.63 -17.02
CA GLU A 320 -13.25 -7.86 -16.33
C GLU A 320 -13.10 -9.06 -15.40
N LEU A 321 -12.68 -8.85 -14.16
CA LEU A 321 -12.35 -9.91 -13.19
C LEU A 321 -13.32 -11.10 -13.20
N LYS A 322 -14.64 -10.83 -13.29
CA LYS A 322 -15.68 -11.86 -13.27
C LYS A 322 -15.88 -12.57 -14.62
N ASN A 323 -15.50 -11.92 -15.70
CA ASN A 323 -15.69 -12.39 -17.09
C ASN A 323 -14.35 -12.54 -17.81
N CYS A 324 -13.29 -12.94 -17.08
CA CYS A 324 -11.99 -13.18 -17.69
C CYS A 324 -12.10 -14.28 -18.76
N PRO A 325 -11.77 -14.00 -20.04
CA PRO A 325 -11.87 -14.99 -21.11
C PRO A 325 -10.96 -16.21 -20.91
N HIS A 326 -9.98 -16.09 -20.03
CA HIS A 326 -9.02 -17.14 -19.70
C HIS A 326 -9.34 -17.88 -18.39
N GLY A 327 -10.53 -17.70 -17.80
CA GLY A 327 -10.90 -18.36 -16.54
C GLY A 327 -10.05 -17.95 -15.34
N GLY A 328 -9.42 -16.77 -15.42
CA GLY A 328 -8.42 -16.28 -14.48
C GLY A 328 -7.04 -16.23 -15.12
N CYS A 329 -6.52 -15.00 -15.32
CA CYS A 329 -5.28 -14.80 -16.07
C CYS A 329 -4.07 -15.54 -15.47
N LEU A 330 -3.92 -15.48 -14.17
CA LEU A 330 -2.77 -16.09 -13.50
C LEU A 330 -2.82 -17.63 -13.51
N ASN A 331 -4.00 -18.22 -13.69
CA ASN A 331 -4.15 -19.67 -13.83
C ASN A 331 -3.50 -20.21 -15.11
N GLN A 332 -3.15 -19.33 -16.05
CA GLN A 332 -2.49 -19.71 -17.32
C GLN A 332 -0.96 -19.79 -17.18
N LEU A 333 -0.39 -19.38 -16.04
CA LEU A 333 1.02 -19.62 -15.76
C LEU A 333 1.26 -21.10 -15.54
N SER A 334 2.16 -21.67 -16.33
CA SER A 334 2.56 -23.07 -16.20
C SER A 334 3.47 -23.31 -14.99
N ASP A 335 3.55 -24.55 -14.55
CA ASP A 335 4.46 -24.97 -13.48
C ASP A 335 5.92 -24.70 -13.84
N ASP A 336 6.29 -24.88 -15.12
CA ASP A 336 7.65 -24.63 -15.60
C ASP A 336 7.99 -23.13 -15.54
N GLU A 337 7.07 -22.24 -15.93
CA GLU A 337 7.27 -20.79 -15.84
C GLU A 337 7.44 -20.34 -14.36
N ILE A 338 6.61 -20.84 -13.46
CA ILE A 338 6.73 -20.54 -12.02
C ILE A 338 8.05 -21.04 -11.48
N THR A 339 8.46 -22.28 -11.84
CA THR A 339 9.71 -22.89 -11.39
C THR A 339 10.92 -22.11 -11.91
N GLU A 340 10.95 -21.77 -13.20
CA GLU A 340 12.03 -21.00 -13.81
C GLU A 340 12.21 -19.64 -13.12
N ILE A 341 11.12 -18.89 -12.96
CA ILE A 341 11.16 -17.55 -12.36
C ILE A 341 11.59 -17.62 -10.90
N LEU A 342 11.01 -18.51 -10.11
CA LEU A 342 11.31 -18.61 -8.68
C LEU A 342 12.73 -19.15 -8.46
N CYS A 343 13.05 -20.32 -8.98
CA CYS A 343 14.27 -21.05 -8.63
C CYS A 343 15.48 -20.58 -9.42
N THR A 344 15.32 -20.33 -10.72
CA THR A 344 16.46 -20.05 -11.60
C THR A 344 16.80 -18.56 -11.62
N GLN A 345 15.83 -17.70 -11.44
CA GLN A 345 16.02 -16.26 -11.48
C GLN A 345 16.01 -15.66 -10.07
N ARG A 346 14.88 -15.75 -9.33
CA ARG A 346 14.69 -14.97 -8.09
C ARG A 346 15.53 -15.46 -6.92
N LEU A 347 15.49 -16.74 -6.58
CA LEU A 347 16.25 -17.27 -5.46
C LEU A 347 17.76 -17.09 -5.63
N LYS A 348 18.30 -17.26 -6.85
CA LYS A 348 19.73 -17.03 -7.15
C LYS A 348 20.18 -15.58 -6.90
N THR A 349 19.29 -14.60 -7.00
CA THR A 349 19.65 -13.18 -6.76
C THR A 349 19.63 -12.80 -5.30
N ILE A 350 18.89 -13.53 -4.46
CA ILE A 350 18.80 -13.26 -3.02
C ILE A 350 20.00 -13.90 -2.28
N HIS A 351 20.48 -15.03 -2.76
CA HIS A 351 21.63 -15.75 -2.17
C HIS A 351 23.02 -15.21 -2.60
N LYS A 352 23.08 -14.17 -3.43
CA LYS A 352 24.31 -13.44 -3.76
C LYS A 352 24.50 -12.22 -2.86
#